data_1cdf0b43272b03425aa76df5ecbde82e
#
_entry.id   1cdf0b43272b03425aa76df5ecbde82e
#
_cell.length_a   1.000
_cell.length_b   1.000
_cell.length_c   1.000
_cell.angle_alpha   90.00
_cell.angle_beta   90.00
_cell.angle_gamma   90.00
#
_symmetry.space_group_name_H-M   'P 1'
#
loop_
_entity.id
_entity.type
_entity.pdbx_description
1 polymer ?
#
loop_
_entity_poly.entity_id
_entity_poly.type
_entity_poly.pdbx_seq_one_letter_code
_entity_poly.pdbx_strand_id
1 'polypeptide(L)'
;IVNPRVGQDLLAAGMVEGLVIGDDGRPTFTFLLRRDDPATLVRQIRQAFQAADLPDPRIQIKDPSGPAKSTHGPPAEGDKAMPPPAPQMSLPNLGKVIAISSGKGGVGKSTVAANLAIALARAGHRVGLMDGDIYGPNIPRMFGVFERPQVSADRRMQPLEAYGVKLMSLGFIVERDAPAIWRGPIIMKIVTQFLRDVDWGTLDYFLVDLPPGTGDAQLSLVQATNVSGAVIVTTPQEMSVGDALRGGKMFDKVNVPVLGIVEN
;
A
#
# COMPACT_ATOMS: atom_id res chain seq x y z
N ILE A 1 29.06 -13.28 19.44
CA ILE A 1 28.75 -13.26 17.99
C ILE A 1 29.74 -12.35 17.31
N VAL A 2 30.45 -12.84 16.31
CA VAL A 2 31.47 -12.07 15.58
C VAL A 2 30.85 -11.51 14.30
N ASN A 3 31.05 -10.20 14.05
CA ASN A 3 30.69 -9.62 12.76
C ASN A 3 31.78 -9.95 11.74
N PRO A 4 31.48 -10.69 10.66
CA PRO A 4 32.48 -11.11 9.67
C PRO A 4 33.12 -9.94 8.90
N ARG A 5 32.46 -8.77 8.83
CA ARG A 5 33.00 -7.57 8.17
C ARG A 5 34.16 -6.94 8.96
N VAL A 6 34.05 -6.88 10.30
CA VAL A 6 35.02 -6.25 11.17
C VAL A 6 35.91 -7.25 11.92
N GLY A 7 35.57 -8.54 11.87
CA GLY A 7 36.31 -9.61 12.54
C GLY A 7 36.30 -9.54 14.08
N GLN A 8 35.39 -8.77 14.69
CA GLN A 8 35.29 -8.55 16.12
C GLN A 8 33.92 -8.96 16.65
N ASP A 9 33.83 -9.25 17.95
CA ASP A 9 32.58 -9.46 18.65
C ASP A 9 31.69 -8.20 18.59
N LEU A 10 30.36 -8.39 18.53
CA LEU A 10 29.39 -7.29 18.38
C LEU A 10 29.48 -6.25 19.49
N LEU A 11 29.80 -6.66 20.73
CA LEU A 11 29.97 -5.73 21.87
C LEU A 11 31.30 -4.99 21.75
N ALA A 12 32.39 -5.70 21.45
CA ALA A 12 33.70 -5.12 21.24
C ALA A 12 33.73 -4.16 20.03
N ALA A 13 32.93 -4.44 19.01
CA ALA A 13 32.76 -3.58 17.84
C ALA A 13 31.84 -2.36 18.10
N GLY A 14 31.30 -2.19 19.30
CA GLY A 14 30.40 -1.09 19.66
C GLY A 14 29.07 -1.12 18.87
N MET A 15 28.62 -2.30 18.43
CA MET A 15 27.41 -2.45 17.64
C MET A 15 26.14 -2.56 18.49
N VAL A 16 26.27 -2.59 19.81
CA VAL A 16 25.14 -2.68 20.76
C VAL A 16 25.17 -1.48 21.67
N GLU A 17 24.12 -0.68 21.67
CA GLU A 17 23.96 0.51 22.52
C GLU A 17 22.70 0.41 23.37
N GLY A 18 22.77 0.97 24.60
CA GLY A 18 21.57 1.17 25.43
C GLY A 18 20.91 -0.13 25.88
N LEU A 19 21.69 -1.17 26.21
CA LEU A 19 21.15 -2.42 26.72
C LEU A 19 20.50 -2.19 28.09
N VAL A 20 19.21 -2.40 28.18
CA VAL A 20 18.41 -2.32 29.41
C VAL A 20 17.49 -3.53 29.50
N ILE A 21 17.15 -3.94 30.73
CA ILE A 21 16.13 -4.94 30.95
C ILE A 21 14.83 -4.20 31.30
N GLY A 22 13.80 -4.39 30.47
CA GLY A 22 12.50 -3.78 30.70
C GLY A 22 11.77 -4.38 31.92
N ASP A 23 10.70 -3.72 32.37
CA ASP A 23 9.86 -4.18 33.50
C ASP A 23 9.23 -5.56 33.24
N ASP A 24 9.10 -5.96 31.99
CA ASP A 24 8.64 -7.28 31.55
C ASP A 24 9.75 -8.35 31.51
N GLY A 25 10.95 -8.04 32.01
CA GLY A 25 12.11 -8.90 32.04
C GLY A 25 12.79 -9.09 30.68
N ARG A 26 12.38 -8.37 29.62
CA ARG A 26 12.94 -8.51 28.28
C ARG A 26 14.11 -7.54 28.06
N PRO A 27 15.25 -8.02 27.55
CA PRO A 27 16.34 -7.16 27.14
C PRO A 27 15.92 -6.26 25.94
N THR A 28 16.23 -4.99 26.04
CA THR A 28 15.98 -3.99 24.98
C THR A 28 17.27 -3.26 24.70
N PHE A 29 17.65 -3.16 23.42
CA PHE A 29 18.86 -2.45 23.01
C PHE A 29 18.79 -1.99 21.56
N THR A 30 19.65 -1.02 21.23
CA THR A 30 19.86 -0.55 19.86
C THR A 30 21.02 -1.32 19.24
N PHE A 31 20.77 -1.94 18.06
CA PHE A 31 21.78 -2.63 17.29
C PHE A 31 22.19 -1.77 16.09
N LEU A 32 23.47 -1.37 16.05
CA LEU A 32 24.04 -0.57 14.98
C LEU A 32 24.41 -1.49 13.80
N LEU A 33 23.57 -1.50 12.76
CA LEU A 33 23.76 -2.34 11.57
C LEU A 33 23.98 -1.45 10.35
N ARG A 34 25.15 -1.51 9.73
CA ARG A 34 25.45 -0.82 8.47
C ARG A 34 24.93 -1.61 7.28
N ARG A 35 24.81 -0.96 6.12
CA ARG A 35 24.32 -1.60 4.87
C ARG A 35 25.20 -2.78 4.43
N ASP A 36 26.49 -2.76 4.76
CA ASP A 36 27.46 -3.77 4.38
C ASP A 36 27.56 -4.91 5.40
N ASP A 37 26.84 -4.82 6.53
CA ASP A 37 26.82 -5.89 7.52
C ASP A 37 25.80 -6.97 7.11
N PRO A 38 26.09 -8.26 7.36
CA PRO A 38 25.18 -9.34 7.04
C PRO A 38 23.85 -9.21 7.80
N ALA A 39 22.73 -9.26 7.07
CA ALA A 39 21.38 -9.24 7.67
C ALA A 39 21.13 -10.43 8.62
N THR A 40 21.95 -11.49 8.53
CA THR A 40 21.90 -12.68 9.39
C THR A 40 22.31 -12.41 10.83
N LEU A 41 23.01 -11.31 11.13
CA LEU A 41 23.45 -10.97 12.49
C LEU A 41 22.30 -10.82 13.47
N VAL A 42 21.20 -10.19 13.06
CA VAL A 42 20.00 -10.05 13.91
C VAL A 42 19.41 -11.42 14.26
N ARG A 43 19.38 -12.35 13.30
CA ARG A 43 18.92 -13.72 13.53
C ARG A 43 19.85 -14.46 14.49
N GLN A 44 21.15 -14.31 14.35
CA GLN A 44 22.14 -14.92 15.24
C GLN A 44 22.02 -14.40 16.67
N ILE A 45 21.74 -13.09 16.85
CA ILE A 45 21.47 -12.52 18.19
C ILE A 45 20.25 -13.20 18.82
N ARG A 46 19.13 -13.30 18.13
CA ARG A 46 17.94 -13.98 18.66
C ARG A 46 18.19 -15.45 19.00
N GLN A 47 18.91 -16.16 18.13
CA GLN A 47 19.31 -17.55 18.38
C GLN A 47 20.22 -17.69 19.61
N ALA A 48 21.13 -16.75 19.85
CA ALA A 48 21.98 -16.77 21.04
C ALA A 48 21.19 -16.55 22.34
N PHE A 49 20.20 -15.65 22.33
CA PHE A 49 19.29 -15.47 23.48
C PHE A 49 18.46 -16.73 23.74
N GLN A 50 17.94 -17.36 22.68
CA GLN A 50 17.19 -18.60 22.78
C GLN A 50 18.06 -19.76 23.30
N ALA A 51 19.30 -19.88 22.84
CA ALA A 51 20.24 -20.90 23.29
C ALA A 51 20.68 -20.71 24.76
N ALA A 52 20.59 -19.48 25.27
CA ALA A 52 20.87 -19.13 26.66
C ALA A 52 19.63 -19.18 27.58
N ASP A 53 18.49 -19.65 27.06
CA ASP A 53 17.19 -19.66 27.76
C ASP A 53 16.76 -18.28 28.29
N LEU A 54 17.10 -17.22 27.54
CA LEU A 54 16.76 -15.84 27.85
C LEU A 54 15.53 -15.39 27.02
N PRO A 55 14.73 -14.45 27.54
CA PRO A 55 13.61 -13.88 26.81
C PRO A 55 14.05 -13.23 25.48
N ASP A 56 13.22 -13.37 24.44
CA ASP A 56 13.49 -12.80 23.11
C ASP A 56 13.68 -11.28 23.21
N PRO A 57 14.86 -10.75 22.78
CA PRO A 57 15.20 -9.35 22.97
C PRO A 57 14.40 -8.42 22.05
N ARG A 58 14.11 -7.22 22.53
CA ARG A 58 13.63 -6.10 21.70
C ARG A 58 14.83 -5.37 21.10
N ILE A 59 15.04 -5.57 19.79
CA ILE A 59 16.19 -5.02 19.08
C ILE A 59 15.71 -3.84 18.22
N GLN A 60 16.21 -2.64 18.49
CA GLN A 60 16.10 -1.49 17.59
C GLN A 60 17.29 -1.49 16.65
N ILE A 61 17.04 -1.51 15.33
CA ILE A 61 18.12 -1.44 14.34
C ILE A 61 18.32 0.02 13.93
N LYS A 62 19.54 0.50 14.07
CA LYS A 62 19.96 1.84 13.65
C LYS A 62 21.11 1.72 12.66
N ASP A 63 21.00 2.37 11.51
CA ASP A 63 22.13 2.57 10.61
C ASP A 63 22.92 3.78 11.12
N PRO A 64 24.21 3.64 11.52
CA PRO A 64 25.00 4.76 12.01
C PRO A 64 25.23 5.85 10.95
N SER A 65 24.95 5.55 9.67
CA SER A 65 25.04 6.49 8.54
C SER A 65 23.67 7.02 8.06
N GLY A 66 22.57 6.69 8.75
CA GLY A 66 21.20 7.07 8.35
C GLY A 66 20.20 7.20 9.50
N PRO A 67 18.97 7.70 9.25
CA PRO A 67 17.95 7.83 10.28
C PRO A 67 17.46 6.47 10.80
N ALA A 68 17.19 6.38 12.10
CA ALA A 68 16.77 5.15 12.79
C ALA A 68 15.51 4.51 12.20
N LYS A 69 15.55 3.20 11.93
CA LYS A 69 14.37 2.38 11.58
C LYS A 69 14.05 1.43 12.73
N SER A 70 12.86 1.54 13.31
CA SER A 70 12.35 0.59 14.31
C SER A 70 11.63 -0.57 13.61
N THR A 71 11.93 -1.81 14.01
CA THR A 71 11.15 -3.00 13.63
C THR A 71 10.48 -3.60 14.87
N HIS A 72 9.15 -3.53 14.89
CA HIS A 72 8.20 -4.21 15.77
C HIS A 72 8.13 -3.80 17.26
N GLY A 73 7.18 -2.91 17.52
CA GLY A 73 6.37 -2.82 18.72
C GLY A 73 5.01 -2.25 18.31
N PRO A 74 3.91 -2.51 19.04
CA PRO A 74 2.65 -1.83 18.75
C PRO A 74 2.89 -0.32 18.86
N PRO A 75 2.30 0.50 17.97
CA PRO A 75 2.51 1.94 18.01
C PRO A 75 1.93 2.49 19.31
N ALA A 76 2.78 3.15 20.11
CA ALA A 76 2.29 4.08 21.12
C ALA A 76 1.52 5.18 20.36
N GLU A 77 0.29 5.45 20.78
CA GLU A 77 -0.50 6.58 20.33
C GLU A 77 0.24 7.88 20.71
N GLY A 78 0.97 8.40 19.76
CA GLY A 78 1.60 9.71 19.80
C GLY A 78 1.63 10.24 18.39
N ASP A 79 1.05 11.41 18.19
CA ASP A 79 0.95 12.14 16.93
C ASP A 79 2.19 12.00 16.05
N LYS A 80 2.17 11.01 15.13
CA LYS A 80 3.06 11.03 13.99
C LYS A 80 2.53 12.12 13.07
N ALA A 81 3.22 13.25 13.02
CA ALA A 81 3.01 14.21 11.97
C ALA A 81 2.95 13.46 10.63
N MET A 82 1.81 13.53 9.98
CA MET A 82 1.58 12.95 8.65
C MET A 82 2.70 13.47 7.75
N PRO A 83 3.38 12.62 6.95
CA PRO A 83 4.31 13.13 5.97
C PRO A 83 3.61 14.19 5.12
N PRO A 84 4.31 15.28 4.73
CA PRO A 84 3.68 16.33 3.96
C PRO A 84 2.98 15.68 2.76
N PRO A 85 1.74 16.08 2.45
CA PRO A 85 0.99 15.51 1.33
C PRO A 85 1.84 15.62 0.08
N ALA A 86 1.96 14.50 -0.63
CA ALA A 86 2.58 14.50 -1.95
C ALA A 86 1.88 15.58 -2.80
N PRO A 87 2.61 16.35 -3.63
CA PRO A 87 2.00 17.39 -4.43
C PRO A 87 0.85 16.76 -5.22
N GLN A 88 -0.36 17.26 -4.98
CA GLN A 88 -1.56 16.79 -5.66
C GLN A 88 -1.40 17.02 -7.15
N MET A 89 -1.46 15.94 -7.92
CA MET A 89 -1.44 16.04 -9.37
C MET A 89 -2.78 16.59 -9.83
N SER A 90 -2.75 17.73 -10.53
CA SER A 90 -3.91 18.20 -11.26
C SER A 90 -4.10 17.27 -12.47
N LEU A 91 -5.18 16.51 -12.47
CA LEU A 91 -5.56 15.60 -13.56
C LEU A 91 -6.92 16.04 -14.12
N PRO A 92 -6.97 17.20 -14.82
CA PRO A 92 -8.23 17.84 -15.19
C PRO A 92 -9.08 16.99 -16.14
N ASN A 93 -8.49 16.01 -16.81
CA ASN A 93 -9.18 15.18 -17.80
C ASN A 93 -9.91 13.97 -17.18
N LEU A 94 -9.72 13.68 -15.89
CA LEU A 94 -10.30 12.50 -15.25
C LEU A 94 -11.71 12.71 -14.70
N GLY A 95 -12.26 13.91 -14.79
CA GLY A 95 -13.58 14.22 -14.27
C GLY A 95 -13.68 14.02 -12.76
N LYS A 96 -14.75 13.39 -12.30
CA LYS A 96 -14.92 13.05 -10.87
C LYS A 96 -14.19 11.78 -10.52
N VAL A 97 -13.19 11.88 -9.65
CA VAL A 97 -12.41 10.74 -9.17
C VAL A 97 -13.11 10.13 -7.95
N ILE A 98 -13.52 8.88 -8.05
CA ILE A 98 -14.24 8.16 -6.98
C ILE A 98 -13.38 6.99 -6.50
N ALA A 99 -13.05 6.99 -5.22
CA ALA A 99 -12.35 5.88 -4.59
C ALA A 99 -13.34 4.78 -4.16
N ILE A 100 -13.05 3.54 -4.52
CA ILE A 100 -13.79 2.38 -4.01
C ILE A 100 -12.90 1.70 -2.97
N SER A 101 -13.33 1.70 -1.73
CA SER A 101 -12.56 1.26 -0.57
C SER A 101 -13.25 0.14 0.19
N SER A 102 -12.48 -0.59 0.96
CA SER A 102 -13.01 -1.54 1.95
C SER A 102 -12.06 -1.66 3.14
N GLY A 103 -12.61 -1.85 4.32
CA GLY A 103 -11.82 -2.03 5.55
C GLY A 103 -11.04 -3.34 5.57
N LYS A 104 -11.47 -4.38 4.85
CA LYS A 104 -10.81 -5.68 4.73
C LYS A 104 -10.95 -6.28 3.35
N GLY A 105 -10.16 -7.31 3.05
CA GLY A 105 -10.28 -8.09 1.82
C GLY A 105 -11.51 -9.00 1.80
N GLY A 106 -11.94 -9.40 0.60
CA GLY A 106 -12.99 -10.40 0.40
C GLY A 106 -14.44 -9.90 0.56
N VAL A 107 -14.68 -8.60 0.73
CA VAL A 107 -16.03 -8.02 0.85
C VAL A 107 -16.70 -7.71 -0.50
N GLY A 108 -16.05 -7.99 -1.62
CA GLY A 108 -16.59 -7.69 -2.95
C GLY A 108 -16.27 -6.28 -3.48
N LYS A 109 -15.28 -5.59 -2.92
CA LYS A 109 -14.87 -4.24 -3.33
C LYS A 109 -14.68 -4.12 -4.85
N SER A 110 -13.84 -4.94 -5.45
CA SER A 110 -13.55 -4.92 -6.89
C SER A 110 -14.78 -5.29 -7.73
N THR A 111 -15.68 -6.16 -7.20
CA THR A 111 -16.96 -6.48 -7.84
C THR A 111 -17.86 -5.24 -7.91
N VAL A 112 -17.95 -4.50 -6.80
CA VAL A 112 -18.71 -3.24 -6.77
C VAL A 112 -18.06 -2.21 -7.70
N ALA A 113 -16.75 -2.06 -7.69
CA ALA A 113 -16.02 -1.15 -8.58
C ALA A 113 -16.29 -1.45 -10.06
N ALA A 114 -16.20 -2.71 -10.48
CA ALA A 114 -16.44 -3.14 -11.85
C ALA A 114 -17.90 -2.89 -12.28
N ASN A 115 -18.87 -3.28 -11.46
CA ASN A 115 -20.28 -3.09 -11.77
C ASN A 115 -20.68 -1.62 -11.80
N LEU A 116 -20.16 -0.79 -10.89
CA LEU A 116 -20.39 0.64 -10.88
C LEU A 116 -19.83 1.31 -12.15
N ALA A 117 -18.62 0.93 -12.56
CA ALA A 117 -18.00 1.43 -13.80
C ALA A 117 -18.87 1.10 -15.02
N ILE A 118 -19.31 -0.14 -15.14
CA ILE A 118 -20.17 -0.58 -16.25
C ILE A 118 -21.54 0.12 -16.20
N ALA A 119 -22.13 0.29 -15.02
CA ALA A 119 -23.41 0.99 -14.87
C ALA A 119 -23.33 2.45 -15.31
N LEU A 120 -22.25 3.16 -14.93
CA LEU A 120 -22.00 4.53 -15.36
C LEU A 120 -21.76 4.61 -16.88
N ALA A 121 -21.01 3.67 -17.46
CA ALA A 121 -20.80 3.61 -18.91
C ALA A 121 -22.11 3.37 -19.66
N ARG A 122 -22.98 2.47 -19.16
CA ARG A 122 -24.31 2.22 -19.72
C ARG A 122 -25.25 3.42 -19.61
N ALA A 123 -25.05 4.26 -18.60
CA ALA A 123 -25.77 5.53 -18.44
C ALA A 123 -25.23 6.64 -19.39
N GLY A 124 -24.26 6.33 -20.27
CA GLY A 124 -23.75 7.25 -21.28
C GLY A 124 -22.56 8.10 -20.84
N HIS A 125 -21.97 7.81 -19.68
CA HIS A 125 -20.77 8.51 -19.19
C HIS A 125 -19.48 7.89 -19.72
N ARG A 126 -18.46 8.72 -19.90
CA ARG A 126 -17.09 8.29 -20.21
C ARG A 126 -16.41 7.89 -18.91
N VAL A 127 -16.08 6.61 -18.77
CA VAL A 127 -15.62 6.02 -17.51
C VAL A 127 -14.26 5.38 -17.66
N GLY A 128 -13.37 5.68 -16.70
CA GLY A 128 -12.11 4.97 -16.49
C GLY A 128 -12.15 4.20 -15.16
N LEU A 129 -11.54 3.03 -15.13
CA LEU A 129 -11.36 2.23 -13.92
C LEU A 129 -9.88 1.85 -13.80
N MET A 130 -9.25 2.29 -12.73
CA MET A 130 -7.90 1.92 -12.36
C MET A 130 -7.93 0.92 -11.21
N ASP A 131 -7.30 -0.24 -11.42
CA ASP A 131 -7.07 -1.25 -10.39
C ASP A 131 -5.82 -0.86 -9.59
N GLY A 132 -6.02 -0.43 -8.38
CA GLY A 132 -4.97 -0.07 -7.41
C GLY A 132 -4.59 -1.20 -6.47
N ASP A 133 -5.27 -2.38 -6.56
CA ASP A 133 -4.92 -3.56 -5.78
C ASP A 133 -3.78 -4.35 -6.45
N ILE A 134 -2.57 -3.91 -6.21
CA ILE A 134 -1.36 -4.45 -6.86
C ILE A 134 -1.06 -5.88 -6.41
N TYR A 135 -1.45 -6.26 -5.21
CA TYR A 135 -1.21 -7.61 -4.68
C TYR A 135 -2.19 -8.66 -5.19
N GLY A 136 -3.38 -8.24 -5.57
CA GLY A 136 -4.43 -9.12 -6.03
C GLY A 136 -5.26 -8.50 -7.15
N PRO A 137 -4.65 -8.13 -8.30
CA PRO A 137 -5.36 -7.44 -9.36
C PRO A 137 -6.46 -8.36 -9.95
N ASN A 138 -7.72 -7.98 -9.75
CA ASN A 138 -8.87 -8.77 -10.18
C ASN A 138 -9.61 -8.18 -11.38
N ILE A 139 -9.44 -6.91 -11.67
CA ILE A 139 -10.14 -6.21 -12.77
C ILE A 139 -9.94 -6.91 -14.12
N PRO A 140 -8.73 -7.36 -14.52
CA PRO A 140 -8.55 -8.10 -15.77
C PRO A 140 -9.45 -9.32 -15.90
N ARG A 141 -9.58 -10.10 -14.83
CA ARG A 141 -10.44 -11.31 -14.80
C ARG A 141 -11.91 -10.98 -14.85
N MET A 142 -12.34 -9.94 -14.14
CA MET A 142 -13.74 -9.52 -14.08
C MET A 142 -14.24 -9.01 -15.42
N PHE A 143 -13.37 -8.33 -16.17
CA PHE A 143 -13.71 -7.82 -17.50
C PHE A 143 -13.41 -8.82 -18.64
N GLY A 144 -12.73 -9.93 -18.35
CA GLY A 144 -12.34 -10.93 -19.37
C GLY A 144 -11.28 -10.41 -20.35
N VAL A 145 -10.47 -9.46 -19.92
CA VAL A 145 -9.44 -8.79 -20.74
C VAL A 145 -8.07 -9.18 -20.21
N PHE A 146 -7.20 -9.67 -21.10
CA PHE A 146 -5.89 -10.20 -20.72
C PHE A 146 -4.75 -9.72 -21.61
N GLU A 147 -5.03 -8.88 -22.57
CA GLU A 147 -4.04 -8.29 -23.48
C GLU A 147 -3.11 -7.35 -22.70
N ARG A 148 -1.93 -7.13 -23.26
CA ARG A 148 -1.02 -6.11 -22.73
C ARG A 148 -1.36 -4.74 -23.32
N PRO A 149 -1.41 -3.66 -22.50
CA PRO A 149 -1.58 -2.31 -23.00
C PRO A 149 -0.48 -1.95 -24.00
N GLN A 150 -0.88 -1.36 -25.11
CA GLN A 150 0.06 -0.87 -26.10
C GLN A 150 0.62 0.50 -25.68
N VAL A 151 1.81 0.83 -26.15
CA VAL A 151 2.42 2.14 -25.95
C VAL A 151 2.38 2.88 -27.28
N SER A 152 1.79 4.08 -27.28
CA SER A 152 1.73 4.95 -28.46
C SER A 152 3.08 5.53 -28.83
N ALA A 153 3.18 6.16 -29.99
CA ALA A 153 4.37 6.87 -30.44
C ALA A 153 4.81 7.98 -29.46
N ASP A 154 3.86 8.58 -28.76
CA ASP A 154 4.08 9.60 -27.72
C ASP A 154 4.46 9.01 -26.36
N ARG A 155 4.79 7.73 -26.30
CA ARG A 155 5.15 6.96 -25.10
C ARG A 155 4.06 6.92 -24.02
N ARG A 156 2.79 7.07 -24.40
CA ARG A 156 1.65 6.92 -23.50
C ARG A 156 1.08 5.49 -23.59
N MET A 157 0.75 4.92 -22.46
CA MET A 157 0.08 3.61 -22.41
C MET A 157 -1.38 3.81 -22.84
N GLN A 158 -1.86 2.95 -23.76
CA GLN A 158 -3.26 2.94 -24.17
C GLN A 158 -4.04 2.07 -23.16
N PRO A 159 -5.08 2.61 -22.51
CA PRO A 159 -5.92 1.78 -21.64
C PRO A 159 -6.65 0.73 -22.49
N LEU A 160 -6.88 -0.44 -21.90
CA LEU A 160 -7.73 -1.45 -22.53
C LEU A 160 -9.20 -1.04 -22.37
N GLU A 161 -10.05 -1.47 -23.28
CA GLU A 161 -11.47 -1.11 -23.25
C GLU A 161 -12.35 -2.35 -23.23
N ALA A 162 -13.28 -2.40 -22.28
CA ALA A 162 -14.33 -3.41 -22.26
C ALA A 162 -15.60 -2.84 -21.62
N TYR A 163 -16.75 -3.24 -22.17
CA TYR A 163 -18.09 -2.79 -21.73
C TYR A 163 -18.24 -1.26 -21.67
N GLY A 164 -17.53 -0.51 -22.52
CA GLY A 164 -17.53 0.95 -22.54
C GLY A 164 -16.70 1.61 -21.42
N VAL A 165 -15.88 0.85 -20.73
CA VAL A 165 -14.98 1.32 -19.66
C VAL A 165 -13.54 1.23 -20.10
N LYS A 166 -12.76 2.29 -19.89
CA LYS A 166 -11.30 2.28 -20.03
C LYS A 166 -10.67 1.68 -18.79
N LEU A 167 -9.77 0.72 -18.98
CA LEU A 167 -9.22 -0.11 -17.91
C LEU A 167 -7.70 0.01 -17.84
N MET A 168 -7.16 0.13 -16.64
CA MET A 168 -5.75 -0.07 -16.38
C MET A 168 -5.55 -0.83 -15.07
N SER A 169 -4.69 -1.84 -15.13
CA SER A 169 -4.35 -2.69 -14.00
C SER A 169 -2.92 -3.17 -14.12
N LEU A 170 -2.24 -3.34 -12.99
CA LEU A 170 -0.94 -3.98 -12.99
C LEU A 170 -1.02 -5.44 -13.48
N GLY A 171 -2.18 -6.09 -13.32
CA GLY A 171 -2.44 -7.42 -13.82
C GLY A 171 -2.39 -7.57 -15.35
N PHE A 172 -2.38 -6.47 -16.11
CA PHE A 172 -2.12 -6.48 -17.56
C PHE A 172 -0.64 -6.48 -17.91
N ILE A 173 0.23 -6.09 -16.99
CA ILE A 173 1.66 -5.83 -17.24
C ILE A 173 2.53 -6.92 -16.63
N VAL A 174 2.16 -7.40 -15.43
CA VAL A 174 2.94 -8.39 -14.69
C VAL A 174 2.44 -9.80 -15.00
N GLU A 175 3.37 -10.72 -15.22
CA GLU A 175 3.04 -12.13 -15.39
C GLU A 175 2.47 -12.72 -14.10
N ARG A 176 1.42 -13.54 -14.23
CA ARG A 176 0.63 -14.08 -13.13
C ARG A 176 1.45 -14.86 -12.09
N ASP A 177 2.52 -15.50 -12.55
CA ASP A 177 3.35 -16.38 -11.74
C ASP A 177 4.68 -15.74 -11.31
N ALA A 178 4.88 -14.47 -11.63
CA ALA A 178 6.08 -13.76 -11.20
C ALA A 178 5.99 -13.44 -9.69
N PRO A 179 6.92 -13.93 -8.86
CA PRO A 179 6.97 -13.59 -7.44
C PRO A 179 7.39 -12.11 -7.29
N ALA A 180 6.43 -11.22 -7.35
CA ALA A 180 6.69 -9.80 -7.26
C ALA A 180 6.59 -9.34 -5.80
N ILE A 181 7.72 -9.11 -5.16
CA ILE A 181 7.78 -8.45 -3.86
C ILE A 181 7.80 -6.94 -4.10
N TRP A 182 6.62 -6.34 -4.20
CA TRP A 182 6.47 -4.91 -4.38
C TRP A 182 6.61 -4.17 -3.05
N ARG A 183 7.59 -3.29 -2.94
CA ARG A 183 7.71 -2.39 -1.78
C ARG A 183 6.85 -1.14 -2.01
N GLY A 184 6.31 -0.56 -0.93
CA GLY A 184 5.42 0.61 -0.99
C GLY A 184 5.86 1.73 -1.96
N PRO A 185 7.14 2.17 -1.98
CA PRO A 185 7.59 3.19 -2.92
C PRO A 185 7.46 2.80 -4.40
N ILE A 186 7.60 1.52 -4.74
CA ILE A 186 7.45 1.02 -6.12
C ILE A 186 5.98 1.06 -6.51
N ILE A 187 5.09 0.66 -5.59
CA ILE A 187 3.64 0.72 -5.79
C ILE A 187 3.20 2.14 -6.13
N MET A 188 3.63 3.12 -5.33
CA MET A 188 3.30 4.51 -5.55
C MET A 188 3.83 5.05 -6.87
N LYS A 189 5.01 4.62 -7.30
CA LYS A 189 5.57 4.97 -8.61
C LYS A 189 4.69 4.44 -9.74
N ILE A 190 4.24 3.19 -9.67
CA ILE A 190 3.37 2.56 -10.69
C ILE A 190 2.02 3.27 -10.75
N VAL A 191 1.39 3.54 -9.61
CA VAL A 191 0.13 4.28 -9.55
C VAL A 191 0.28 5.66 -10.16
N THR A 192 1.35 6.37 -9.81
CA THR A 192 1.66 7.69 -10.41
C THR A 192 1.83 7.59 -11.91
N GLN A 193 2.48 6.53 -12.42
CA GLN A 193 2.60 6.28 -13.86
C GLN A 193 1.23 6.02 -14.50
N PHE A 194 0.37 5.22 -13.88
CA PHE A 194 -0.98 4.97 -14.41
C PHE A 194 -1.84 6.23 -14.48
N LEU A 195 -1.65 7.15 -13.56
CA LEU A 195 -2.36 8.43 -13.58
C LEU A 195 -1.83 9.39 -14.65
N ARG A 196 -0.51 9.40 -14.90
CA ARG A 196 0.15 10.39 -15.77
C ARG A 196 0.39 9.90 -17.19
N ASP A 197 0.81 8.63 -17.33
CA ASP A 197 1.37 8.09 -18.55
C ASP A 197 0.35 7.24 -19.33
N VAL A 198 -0.84 7.00 -18.76
CA VAL A 198 -1.97 6.38 -19.48
C VAL A 198 -2.77 7.43 -20.22
N ASP A 199 -3.16 7.12 -21.45
CA ASP A 199 -4.00 7.98 -22.28
C ASP A 199 -5.49 7.80 -21.96
N TRP A 200 -5.90 8.28 -20.80
CA TRP A 200 -7.30 8.20 -20.39
C TRP A 200 -8.26 9.02 -21.26
N GLY A 201 -7.73 10.01 -22.00
CA GLY A 201 -8.56 10.99 -22.69
C GLY A 201 -9.38 11.82 -21.72
N THR A 202 -10.54 12.30 -22.15
CA THR A 202 -11.46 13.06 -21.28
C THR A 202 -12.51 12.12 -20.71
N LEU A 203 -12.59 12.03 -19.38
CA LEU A 203 -13.54 11.22 -18.65
C LEU A 203 -14.57 12.08 -17.90
N ASP A 204 -15.73 11.51 -17.61
CA ASP A 204 -16.72 12.08 -16.70
C ASP A 204 -16.54 11.52 -15.29
N TYR A 205 -16.18 10.23 -15.20
CA TYR A 205 -15.87 9.53 -13.94
C TYR A 205 -14.60 8.70 -14.08
N PHE A 206 -13.80 8.76 -13.04
CA PHE A 206 -12.61 7.91 -12.89
C PHE A 206 -12.72 7.15 -11.58
N LEU A 207 -12.88 5.83 -11.66
CA LEU A 207 -12.98 4.97 -10.50
C LEU A 207 -11.59 4.41 -10.15
N VAL A 208 -11.26 4.42 -8.87
CA VAL A 208 -10.03 3.84 -8.34
C VAL A 208 -10.40 2.72 -7.38
N ASP A 209 -10.17 1.48 -7.79
CA ASP A 209 -10.32 0.31 -6.91
C ASP A 209 -9.10 0.23 -5.98
N LEU A 210 -9.26 0.69 -4.74
CA LEU A 210 -8.17 0.80 -3.76
C LEU A 210 -7.75 -0.59 -3.24
N PRO A 211 -6.50 -0.77 -2.77
CA PRO A 211 -6.13 -1.98 -2.05
C PRO A 211 -7.00 -2.15 -0.79
N PRO A 212 -7.21 -3.38 -0.29
CA PRO A 212 -8.00 -3.60 0.91
C PRO A 212 -7.30 -3.07 2.18
N GLY A 213 -8.09 -2.71 3.20
CA GLY A 213 -7.59 -2.23 4.48
C GLY A 213 -7.63 -0.71 4.63
N THR A 214 -6.94 -0.18 5.63
CA THR A 214 -6.89 1.25 5.99
C THR A 214 -5.45 1.74 6.17
N GLY A 215 -4.51 1.07 5.51
CA GLY A 215 -3.07 1.32 5.66
C GLY A 215 -2.53 2.46 4.79
N ASP A 216 -1.22 2.70 4.95
CA ASP A 216 -0.48 3.79 4.28
C ASP A 216 -0.60 3.75 2.75
N ALA A 217 -0.71 2.57 2.15
CA ALA A 217 -0.85 2.42 0.70
C ALA A 217 -2.16 3.04 0.18
N GLN A 218 -3.27 2.79 0.89
CA GLN A 218 -4.57 3.34 0.54
C GLN A 218 -4.58 4.87 0.70
N LEU A 219 -4.06 5.36 1.83
CA LEU A 219 -3.95 6.79 2.11
C LEU A 219 -3.11 7.52 1.05
N SER A 220 -1.96 6.96 0.69
CA SER A 220 -1.07 7.53 -0.32
C SER A 220 -1.73 7.58 -1.70
N LEU A 221 -2.51 6.56 -2.07
CA LEU A 221 -3.30 6.51 -3.31
C LEU A 221 -4.36 7.61 -3.35
N VAL A 222 -5.13 7.75 -2.27
CA VAL A 222 -6.15 8.79 -2.13
C VAL A 222 -5.55 10.18 -2.26
N GLN A 223 -4.42 10.42 -1.63
CA GLN A 223 -3.72 11.71 -1.70
C GLN A 223 -3.17 12.00 -3.11
N ALA A 224 -2.66 10.97 -3.82
CA ALA A 224 -2.11 11.14 -5.17
C ALA A 224 -3.18 11.41 -6.24
N THR A 225 -4.41 10.92 -6.05
CA THR A 225 -5.46 10.93 -7.05
C THR A 225 -6.45 12.09 -6.95
N ASN A 226 -6.32 12.97 -5.98
CA ASN A 226 -7.26 14.09 -5.75
C ASN A 226 -8.74 13.62 -5.78
N VAL A 227 -9.07 12.70 -4.89
CA VAL A 227 -10.37 12.00 -4.84
C VAL A 227 -11.50 12.98 -4.54
N SER A 228 -12.55 12.96 -5.36
CA SER A 228 -13.77 13.77 -5.20
C SER A 228 -14.74 13.17 -4.18
N GLY A 229 -14.61 11.87 -3.90
CA GLY A 229 -15.43 11.16 -2.92
C GLY A 229 -15.11 9.67 -2.87
N ALA A 230 -15.54 9.01 -1.82
CA ALA A 230 -15.29 7.59 -1.60
C ALA A 230 -16.58 6.79 -1.42
N VAL A 231 -16.60 5.57 -1.93
CA VAL A 231 -17.61 4.55 -1.64
C VAL A 231 -16.95 3.45 -0.83
N ILE A 232 -17.53 3.10 0.31
CA ILE A 232 -17.01 2.05 1.20
C ILE A 232 -17.83 0.79 1.02
N VAL A 233 -17.18 -0.32 0.67
CA VAL A 233 -17.80 -1.63 0.54
C VAL A 233 -17.55 -2.45 1.79
N THR A 234 -18.61 -3.02 2.33
CA THR A 234 -18.56 -3.87 3.53
C THR A 234 -19.52 -5.06 3.40
N THR A 235 -19.46 -5.95 4.38
CA THR A 235 -20.45 -7.01 4.59
C THR A 235 -21.11 -6.80 5.95
N PRO A 236 -22.29 -7.39 6.25
CA PRO A 236 -23.04 -7.11 7.48
C PRO A 236 -22.39 -7.62 8.76
N GLN A 237 -21.32 -8.42 8.66
CA GLN A 237 -20.65 -8.95 9.84
C GLN A 237 -19.99 -7.83 10.66
N GLU A 238 -20.15 -7.86 11.97
CA GLU A 238 -19.68 -6.86 12.92
C GLU A 238 -18.21 -6.45 12.72
N MET A 239 -17.33 -7.43 12.49
CA MET A 239 -15.92 -7.15 12.22
C MET A 239 -15.71 -6.34 10.94
N SER A 240 -16.49 -6.61 9.88
CA SER A 240 -16.41 -5.88 8.61
C SER A 240 -16.91 -4.45 8.77
N VAL A 241 -17.99 -4.27 9.52
CA VAL A 241 -18.55 -2.97 9.85
C VAL A 241 -17.53 -2.13 10.65
N GLY A 242 -16.87 -2.73 11.64
CA GLY A 242 -15.80 -2.08 12.41
C GLY A 242 -14.64 -1.63 11.52
N ASP A 243 -14.25 -2.44 10.53
CA ASP A 243 -13.20 -2.09 9.57
C ASP A 243 -13.68 -0.98 8.60
N ALA A 244 -14.93 -1.02 8.16
CA ALA A 244 -15.52 0.02 7.32
C ALA A 244 -15.57 1.38 8.05
N LEU A 245 -15.92 1.40 9.33
CA LEU A 245 -15.89 2.61 10.16
C LEU A 245 -14.48 3.20 10.29
N ARG A 246 -13.44 2.35 10.41
CA ARG A 246 -12.05 2.80 10.39
C ARG A 246 -11.67 3.41 9.03
N GLY A 247 -12.17 2.82 7.94
CA GLY A 247 -12.03 3.36 6.59
C GLY A 247 -12.66 4.74 6.45
N GLY A 248 -13.88 4.94 6.97
CA GLY A 248 -14.56 6.23 7.00
C GLY A 248 -13.73 7.30 7.72
N LYS A 249 -13.25 7.01 8.91
CA LYS A 249 -12.36 7.91 9.66
C LYS A 249 -11.05 8.26 8.94
N MET A 250 -10.53 7.36 8.10
CA MET A 250 -9.37 7.65 7.27
C MET A 250 -9.71 8.71 6.20
N PHE A 251 -10.86 8.57 5.53
CA PHE A 251 -11.33 9.56 4.55
C PHE A 251 -11.61 10.92 5.17
N ASP A 252 -12.19 10.96 6.38
CA ASP A 252 -12.40 12.20 7.13
C ASP A 252 -11.07 12.94 7.38
N LYS A 253 -10.01 12.22 7.77
CA LYS A 253 -8.68 12.81 8.02
C LYS A 253 -8.04 13.47 6.79
N VAL A 254 -8.42 13.06 5.59
CA VAL A 254 -7.90 13.60 4.32
C VAL A 254 -8.93 14.48 3.60
N ASN A 255 -10.02 14.84 4.27
CA ASN A 255 -11.10 15.68 3.77
C ASN A 255 -11.75 15.14 2.48
N VAL A 256 -11.89 13.83 2.36
CA VAL A 256 -12.59 13.18 1.25
C VAL A 256 -13.98 12.74 1.73
N PRO A 257 -15.05 13.25 1.12
CA PRO A 257 -16.41 12.89 1.54
C PRO A 257 -16.72 11.41 1.22
N VAL A 258 -17.31 10.72 2.18
CA VAL A 258 -17.89 9.38 1.95
C VAL A 258 -19.25 9.56 1.28
N LEU A 259 -19.35 9.14 0.02
CA LEU A 259 -20.58 9.26 -0.79
C LEU A 259 -21.63 8.24 -0.38
N GLY A 260 -21.20 7.11 0.14
CA GLY A 260 -22.09 6.05 0.59
C GLY A 260 -21.36 4.78 1.01
N ILE A 261 -22.12 3.88 1.58
CA ILE A 261 -21.67 2.54 1.98
C ILE A 261 -22.48 1.53 1.18
N VAL A 262 -21.80 0.53 0.63
CA VAL A 262 -22.40 -0.61 -0.05
C VAL A 262 -22.23 -1.85 0.82
N GLU A 263 -23.32 -2.37 1.29
CA GLU A 263 -23.39 -3.68 1.95
C GLU A 263 -23.57 -4.76 0.88
N ASN A 264 -22.67 -5.75 0.84
CA ASN A 264 -22.61 -6.79 -0.21
C ASN A 264 -22.69 -8.21 0.38
#